data_7d0702dce72904cb09d5fcc5119e9161
#
_entry.id   7d0702dce72904cb09d5fcc5119e9161
#
_cell.length_a   1.000
_cell.length_b   1.000
_cell.length_c   1.000
_cell.angle_alpha   90.00
_cell.angle_beta   90.00
_cell.angle_gamma   90.00
#
_symmetry.space_group_name_H-M   'P 1'
#
loop_
_entity.id
_entity.type
_entity.pdbx_description
1 polymer ?
#
loop_
_entity_poly.entity_id
_entity_poly.type
_entity_poly.pdbx_seq_one_letter_code
_entity_poly.pdbx_strand_id
1 'polypeptide(L)'
;MKRLVLILAITAAAVAVPFAATAAGNEAQKMAMKPVVYTQAVVDLRNAMRMLWEEHIVYTRTFIISALAGLDDTSKVAERLLRNQDDIGNAIKPYYGDAAGTALAGLLRTHILIAADIVSAAKSGDNDGVANGEKKWSANAEDLATFLSSANSNWPKSSLRDMLDIHLAYTTTEVVSRLGKNWAADMEAYDKGHAHMLMFADMLSDGIVKQFPAKFTK
;
A
#
# COMPACT_ATOMS: atom_id res chain seq x y z
N MET A 1 32.26 24.95 -10.03
CA MET A 1 31.94 23.90 -11.02
C MET A 1 30.45 23.55 -10.81
N LYS A 2 29.61 23.97 -11.76
CA LYS A 2 28.14 23.76 -11.66
C LYS A 2 27.83 22.30 -12.02
N ARG A 3 27.41 21.51 -11.07
CA ARG A 3 26.93 20.14 -11.34
C ARG A 3 25.53 20.24 -11.97
N LEU A 4 25.44 19.81 -13.22
CA LEU A 4 24.21 19.71 -13.99
C LEU A 4 23.42 18.52 -13.43
N VAL A 5 22.32 18.79 -12.73
CA VAL A 5 21.37 17.76 -12.30
C VAL A 5 20.52 17.43 -13.52
N LEU A 6 20.75 16.26 -14.10
CA LEU A 6 19.93 15.74 -15.20
C LEU A 6 18.62 15.24 -14.61
N ILE A 7 17.58 16.07 -14.66
CA ILE A 7 16.22 15.67 -14.29
C ILE A 7 15.69 14.85 -15.46
N LEU A 8 15.53 13.54 -15.24
CA LEU A 8 14.86 12.66 -16.19
C LEU A 8 13.38 13.05 -16.23
N ALA A 9 12.97 13.74 -17.28
CA ALA A 9 11.57 14.09 -17.50
C ALA A 9 10.81 12.83 -17.94
N ILE A 10 10.06 12.23 -17.02
CA ILE A 10 9.04 11.24 -17.36
C ILE A 10 7.86 12.03 -17.94
N THR A 11 7.73 12.04 -19.25
CA THR A 11 6.57 12.59 -19.94
C THR A 11 5.37 11.63 -19.74
N ALA A 12 4.50 11.96 -18.81
CA ALA A 12 3.20 11.33 -18.71
C ALA A 12 2.35 11.80 -19.92
N ALA A 13 2.17 10.94 -20.92
CA ALA A 13 1.21 11.16 -21.98
C ALA A 13 -0.20 11.00 -21.41
N ALA A 14 -0.89 12.12 -21.21
CA ALA A 14 -2.31 12.13 -20.88
C ALA A 14 -3.11 11.67 -22.12
N VAL A 15 -3.59 10.43 -22.11
CA VAL A 15 -4.57 9.95 -23.09
C VAL A 15 -5.93 10.46 -22.64
N ALA A 16 -6.40 11.53 -23.27
CA ALA A 16 -7.78 12.00 -23.11
C ALA A 16 -8.72 11.06 -23.89
N VAL A 17 -9.46 10.23 -23.17
CA VAL A 17 -10.56 9.44 -23.74
C VAL A 17 -11.81 10.32 -23.72
N PRO A 18 -12.46 10.60 -24.87
CA PRO A 18 -13.69 11.38 -24.88
C PRO A 18 -14.83 10.56 -24.25
N PHE A 19 -15.39 11.05 -23.16
CA PHE A 19 -16.57 10.49 -22.52
C PHE A 19 -17.80 10.91 -23.33
N ALA A 20 -18.26 10.05 -24.25
CA ALA A 20 -19.55 10.22 -24.90
C ALA A 20 -20.66 9.84 -23.93
N ALA A 21 -21.32 10.83 -23.34
CA ALA A 21 -22.51 10.63 -22.53
C ALA A 21 -23.69 10.25 -23.43
N THR A 22 -24.03 8.97 -23.51
CA THR A 22 -25.30 8.51 -24.06
C THR A 22 -26.37 8.55 -22.98
N ALA A 23 -27.35 9.41 -23.14
CA ALA A 23 -28.54 9.58 -22.30
C ALA A 23 -29.55 8.42 -22.45
N ALA A 24 -29.09 7.17 -22.29
CA ALA A 24 -29.96 5.99 -22.35
C ALA A 24 -29.55 5.02 -21.24
N GLY A 25 -29.80 5.34 -19.97
CA GLY A 25 -29.39 4.51 -18.85
C GLY A 25 -30.05 4.80 -17.51
N ASN A 26 -31.09 5.65 -17.46
CA ASN A 26 -31.68 6.04 -16.18
C ASN A 26 -32.75 5.09 -15.63
N GLU A 27 -33.11 4.01 -16.32
CA GLU A 27 -34.13 3.03 -15.85
C GLU A 27 -33.52 1.74 -15.28
N ALA A 28 -32.28 1.37 -15.65
CA ALA A 28 -31.64 0.14 -15.16
C ALA A 28 -30.96 0.30 -13.78
N GLN A 29 -30.83 1.50 -13.26
CA GLN A 29 -30.10 1.80 -12.01
C GLN A 29 -30.99 1.92 -10.78
N LYS A 30 -32.28 1.64 -10.93
CA LYS A 30 -33.26 1.49 -9.82
C LYS A 30 -33.46 0.06 -9.36
N MET A 31 -32.49 -0.83 -9.59
CA MET A 31 -32.40 -2.01 -8.72
C MET A 31 -31.95 -1.48 -7.37
N ALA A 32 -32.90 -1.31 -6.46
CA ALA A 32 -32.64 -0.94 -5.09
C ALA A 32 -31.57 -1.89 -4.53
N MET A 33 -30.33 -1.40 -4.46
CA MET A 33 -29.28 -2.11 -3.73
C MET A 33 -29.79 -2.27 -2.31
N LYS A 34 -30.13 -3.52 -1.95
CA LYS A 34 -30.45 -3.81 -0.54
C LYS A 34 -29.28 -3.28 0.26
N PRO A 35 -29.53 -2.49 1.32
CA PRO A 35 -28.42 -2.00 2.15
C PRO A 35 -27.63 -3.21 2.64
N VAL A 36 -26.33 -3.20 2.39
CA VAL A 36 -25.43 -4.23 2.92
C VAL A 36 -25.40 -4.01 4.44
N VAL A 37 -26.12 -4.84 5.18
CA VAL A 37 -26.09 -4.81 6.63
C VAL A 37 -24.88 -5.62 7.06
N TYR A 38 -23.85 -4.95 7.55
CA TYR A 38 -22.71 -5.61 8.16
C TYR A 38 -23.05 -6.05 9.58
N THR A 39 -22.68 -7.26 9.95
CA THR A 39 -22.68 -7.69 11.36
C THR A 39 -21.60 -6.92 12.13
N GLN A 40 -21.72 -6.86 13.47
CA GLN A 40 -20.71 -6.20 14.30
C GLN A 40 -19.32 -6.82 14.07
N ALA A 41 -19.23 -8.14 13.94
CA ALA A 41 -17.96 -8.84 13.68
C ALA A 41 -17.30 -8.42 12.36
N VAL A 42 -18.06 -8.13 11.29
CA VAL A 42 -17.54 -7.60 10.03
C VAL A 42 -17.03 -6.18 10.22
N VAL A 43 -17.78 -5.34 10.93
CA VAL A 43 -17.37 -3.95 11.23
C VAL A 43 -16.07 -3.94 12.04
N ASP A 44 -15.96 -4.79 13.05
CA ASP A 44 -14.78 -4.89 13.91
C ASP A 44 -13.54 -5.34 13.12
N LEU A 45 -13.67 -6.35 12.25
CA LEU A 45 -12.57 -6.77 11.37
C LEU A 45 -12.13 -5.62 10.46
N ARG A 46 -13.06 -4.95 9.77
CA ARG A 46 -12.73 -3.86 8.85
C ARG A 46 -12.03 -2.71 9.57
N ASN A 47 -12.52 -2.33 10.74
CA ASN A 47 -11.91 -1.27 11.55
C ASN A 47 -10.51 -1.66 12.00
N ALA A 48 -10.31 -2.88 12.49
CA ALA A 48 -8.99 -3.37 12.89
C ALA A 48 -8.01 -3.40 11.71
N MET A 49 -8.43 -3.91 10.55
CA MET A 49 -7.59 -3.94 9.34
C MET A 49 -7.26 -2.53 8.84
N ARG A 50 -8.26 -1.64 8.77
CA ARG A 50 -8.03 -0.24 8.38
C ARG A 50 -7.05 0.45 9.31
N MET A 51 -7.17 0.29 10.63
CA MET A 51 -6.24 0.86 11.60
C MET A 51 -4.81 0.38 11.37
N LEU A 52 -4.60 -0.91 11.14
CA LEU A 52 -3.27 -1.48 10.90
C LEU A 52 -2.64 -0.95 9.59
N TRP A 53 -3.42 -0.86 8.52
CA TRP A 53 -2.94 -0.35 7.23
C TRP A 53 -2.79 1.16 7.22
N GLU A 54 -3.61 1.89 7.99
CA GLU A 54 -3.39 3.32 8.23
C GLU A 54 -2.11 3.57 9.01
N GLU A 55 -1.85 2.81 10.08
CA GLU A 55 -0.57 2.86 10.80
C GLU A 55 0.62 2.58 9.88
N HIS A 56 0.50 1.60 8.96
CA HIS A 56 1.53 1.33 7.96
C HIS A 56 1.86 2.59 7.14
N ILE A 57 0.86 3.29 6.62
CA ILE A 57 1.06 4.51 5.82
C ILE A 57 1.58 5.67 6.67
N VAL A 58 1.03 5.88 7.87
CA VAL A 58 1.46 6.96 8.77
C VAL A 58 2.92 6.79 9.18
N TYR A 59 3.34 5.58 9.57
CA TYR A 59 4.72 5.33 9.95
C TYR A 59 5.68 5.28 8.76
N THR A 60 5.22 4.86 7.57
CA THR A 60 5.98 4.99 6.31
C THR A 60 6.23 6.47 6.00
N ARG A 61 5.19 7.30 6.07
CA ARG A 61 5.31 8.76 5.91
C ARG A 61 6.30 9.36 6.90
N THR A 62 6.15 9.01 8.18
CA THR A 62 7.03 9.50 9.25
C THR A 62 8.48 9.07 8.99
N PHE A 63 8.70 7.82 8.58
CA PHE A 63 10.03 7.32 8.23
C PHE A 63 10.66 8.09 7.07
N ILE A 64 9.92 8.31 5.98
CA ILE A 64 10.40 9.08 4.83
C ILE A 64 10.81 10.48 5.27
N ILE A 65 9.99 11.16 6.08
CA ILE A 65 10.29 12.49 6.61
C ILE A 65 11.58 12.47 7.44
N SER A 66 11.66 11.61 8.43
CA SER A 66 12.80 11.55 9.35
C SER A 66 14.09 11.15 8.63
N ALA A 67 14.02 10.13 7.75
CA ALA A 67 15.18 9.65 7.01
C ALA A 67 15.73 10.71 6.05
N LEU A 68 14.87 11.35 5.25
CA LEU A 68 15.32 12.37 4.28
C LEU A 68 15.81 13.65 4.97
N ALA A 69 15.17 14.07 6.06
CA ALA A 69 15.60 15.22 6.84
C ALA A 69 16.80 14.93 7.76
N GLY A 70 17.15 13.66 7.98
CA GLY A 70 18.25 13.26 8.86
C GLY A 70 17.93 13.51 10.34
N LEU A 71 16.69 13.25 10.76
CA LEU A 71 16.26 13.44 12.14
C LEU A 71 16.74 12.29 13.05
N ASP A 72 16.98 12.61 14.31
CA ASP A 72 17.52 11.66 15.31
C ASP A 72 16.54 10.52 15.65
N ASP A 73 15.24 10.68 15.37
CA ASP A 73 14.21 9.70 15.64
C ASP A 73 14.08 8.60 14.55
N THR A 74 14.80 8.73 13.44
CA THR A 74 14.69 7.85 12.26
C THR A 74 14.72 6.36 12.63
N SER A 75 15.64 5.95 13.51
CA SER A 75 15.76 4.55 13.93
C SER A 75 14.53 4.07 14.72
N LYS A 76 13.97 4.91 15.57
CA LYS A 76 12.80 4.57 16.38
C LYS A 76 11.52 4.50 15.54
N VAL A 77 11.40 5.37 14.55
CA VAL A 77 10.30 5.31 13.58
C VAL A 77 10.39 4.02 12.74
N ALA A 78 11.60 3.66 12.27
CA ALA A 78 11.83 2.40 11.55
C ALA A 78 11.45 1.16 12.39
N GLU A 79 11.88 1.12 13.66
CA GLU A 79 11.50 0.04 14.60
C GLU A 79 9.97 -0.06 14.75
N ARG A 80 9.28 1.08 14.88
CA ARG A 80 7.82 1.10 15.02
C ARG A 80 7.12 0.63 13.74
N LEU A 81 7.61 1.06 12.57
CA LEU A 81 7.10 0.63 11.28
C LEU A 81 7.29 -0.89 11.08
N LEU A 82 8.45 -1.42 11.43
CA LEU A 82 8.71 -2.87 11.37
C LEU A 82 7.80 -3.67 12.31
N ARG A 83 7.51 -3.16 13.51
CA ARG A 83 6.55 -3.79 14.44
C ARG A 83 5.14 -3.81 13.87
N ASN A 84 4.71 -2.78 13.14
CA ASN A 84 3.41 -2.78 12.47
C ASN A 84 3.27 -3.95 11.48
N GLN A 85 4.36 -4.39 10.83
CA GLN A 85 4.32 -5.56 9.95
C GLN A 85 4.03 -6.86 10.73
N ASP A 86 4.58 -6.96 11.94
CA ASP A 86 4.28 -8.09 12.85
C ASP A 86 2.81 -8.02 13.31
N ASP A 87 2.28 -6.82 13.59
CA ASP A 87 0.89 -6.60 13.98
C ASP A 87 -0.08 -7.00 12.85
N ILE A 88 0.22 -6.64 11.59
CA ILE A 88 -0.56 -7.05 10.41
C ILE A 88 -0.53 -8.57 10.25
N GLY A 89 0.63 -9.20 10.37
CA GLY A 89 0.74 -10.66 10.32
C GLY A 89 -0.06 -11.35 11.44
N ASN A 90 -0.04 -10.78 12.65
CA ASN A 90 -0.82 -11.31 13.77
C ASN A 90 -2.34 -11.20 13.55
N ALA A 91 -2.81 -10.15 12.88
CA ALA A 91 -4.23 -9.93 12.62
C ALA A 91 -4.87 -11.01 11.74
N ILE A 92 -4.09 -11.68 10.88
CA ILE A 92 -4.62 -12.77 10.05
C ILE A 92 -4.53 -14.15 10.69
N LYS A 93 -3.78 -14.33 11.79
CA LYS A 93 -3.61 -15.64 12.46
C LYS A 93 -4.92 -16.31 12.88
N PRO A 94 -5.95 -15.59 13.36
CA PRO A 94 -7.23 -16.20 13.72
C PRO A 94 -7.96 -16.89 12.54
N TYR A 95 -7.58 -16.55 11.31
CA TYR A 95 -8.18 -17.05 10.07
C TYR A 95 -7.30 -18.07 9.35
N TYR A 96 -5.98 -17.81 9.29
CA TYR A 96 -5.04 -18.58 8.47
C TYR A 96 -3.99 -19.36 9.28
N GLY A 97 -3.99 -19.21 10.60
CA GLY A 97 -3.04 -19.87 11.50
C GLY A 97 -1.70 -19.13 11.65
N ASP A 98 -0.92 -19.58 12.64
CA ASP A 98 0.34 -18.93 13.04
C ASP A 98 1.38 -18.89 11.91
N ALA A 99 1.52 -20.00 11.17
CA ALA A 99 2.49 -20.10 10.09
C ALA A 99 2.23 -19.06 8.98
N ALA A 100 0.97 -18.88 8.58
CA ALA A 100 0.59 -17.89 7.57
C ALA A 100 0.80 -16.46 8.06
N GLY A 101 0.43 -16.16 9.32
CA GLY A 101 0.66 -14.84 9.91
C GLY A 101 2.14 -14.49 10.00
N THR A 102 2.99 -15.46 10.39
CA THR A 102 4.44 -15.27 10.45
C THR A 102 5.05 -15.08 9.05
N ALA A 103 4.59 -15.83 8.06
CA ALA A 103 5.06 -15.68 6.69
C ALA A 103 4.68 -14.31 6.11
N LEU A 104 3.44 -13.83 6.32
CA LEU A 104 3.04 -12.50 5.89
C LEU A 104 3.88 -11.41 6.55
N ALA A 105 4.07 -11.47 7.87
CA ALA A 105 4.91 -10.54 8.59
C ALA A 105 6.34 -10.49 8.01
N GLY A 106 6.93 -11.65 7.69
CA GLY A 106 8.24 -11.73 7.06
C GLY A 106 8.33 -11.05 5.69
N LEU A 107 7.34 -11.27 4.83
CA LEU A 107 7.25 -10.63 3.51
C LEU A 107 7.09 -9.11 3.64
N LEU A 108 6.23 -8.64 4.56
CA LEU A 108 6.01 -7.22 4.80
C LEU A 108 7.24 -6.55 5.44
N ARG A 109 7.95 -7.21 6.36
CA ARG A 109 9.21 -6.69 6.91
C ARG A 109 10.27 -6.53 5.82
N THR A 110 10.40 -7.51 4.92
CA THR A 110 11.28 -7.42 3.75
C THR A 110 10.90 -6.25 2.86
N HIS A 111 9.60 -6.02 2.66
CA HIS A 111 9.07 -4.88 1.92
C HIS A 111 9.56 -3.54 2.48
N ILE A 112 9.46 -3.36 3.80
CA ILE A 112 9.90 -2.13 4.49
C ILE A 112 11.42 -1.94 4.41
N LEU A 113 12.20 -3.02 4.59
CA LEU A 113 13.66 -2.92 4.53
C LEU A 113 14.15 -2.53 3.14
N ILE A 114 13.55 -3.08 2.08
CA ILE A 114 13.86 -2.67 0.69
C ILE A 114 13.50 -1.20 0.48
N ALA A 115 12.34 -0.74 0.95
CA ALA A 115 11.93 0.65 0.85
C ALA A 115 12.92 1.58 1.58
N ALA A 116 13.42 1.18 2.76
CA ALA A 116 14.41 1.95 3.50
C ALA A 116 15.74 2.08 2.73
N ASP A 117 16.19 1.00 2.09
CA ASP A 117 17.37 1.01 1.23
C ASP A 117 17.18 1.96 0.04
N ILE A 118 16.00 1.95 -0.60
CA ILE A 118 15.67 2.86 -1.71
C ILE A 118 15.72 4.32 -1.24
N VAL A 119 15.12 4.64 -0.08
CA VAL A 119 15.13 6.00 0.50
C VAL A 119 16.56 6.45 0.77
N SER A 120 17.41 5.56 1.31
CA SER A 120 18.82 5.83 1.59
C SER A 120 19.62 6.11 0.29
N ALA A 121 19.44 5.25 -0.72
CA ALA A 121 20.08 5.41 -2.04
C ALA A 121 19.63 6.73 -2.70
N ALA A 122 18.33 7.03 -2.70
CA ALA A 122 17.79 8.26 -3.25
C ALA A 122 18.35 9.51 -2.54
N LYS A 123 18.46 9.49 -1.21
CA LYS A 123 19.06 10.57 -0.41
C LYS A 123 20.52 10.81 -0.75
N SER A 124 21.30 9.75 -1.02
CA SER A 124 22.72 9.86 -1.39
C SER A 124 22.96 10.14 -2.86
N GLY A 125 21.93 10.11 -3.70
CA GLY A 125 22.04 10.27 -5.16
C GLY A 125 22.60 9.02 -5.87
N ASP A 126 22.52 7.85 -5.24
CA ASP A 126 22.89 6.55 -5.82
C ASP A 126 21.75 6.03 -6.71
N ASN A 127 21.76 6.40 -7.98
CA ASN A 127 20.75 6.02 -8.96
C ASN A 127 20.74 4.50 -9.25
N ASP A 128 21.90 3.85 -9.22
CA ASP A 128 22.00 2.39 -9.42
C ASP A 128 21.41 1.64 -8.22
N GLY A 129 21.65 2.13 -7.00
CA GLY A 129 21.05 1.63 -5.78
C GLY A 129 19.53 1.75 -5.80
N VAL A 130 18.99 2.90 -6.24
CA VAL A 130 17.54 3.10 -6.42
C VAL A 130 16.99 2.09 -7.42
N ALA A 131 17.54 2.00 -8.63
CA ALA A 131 17.04 1.10 -9.69
C ALA A 131 17.10 -0.38 -9.27
N ASN A 132 18.14 -0.79 -8.55
CA ASN A 132 18.24 -2.16 -8.01
C ASN A 132 17.24 -2.40 -6.87
N GLY A 133 17.03 -1.41 -6.02
CA GLY A 133 16.04 -1.44 -4.95
C GLY A 133 14.63 -1.59 -5.50
N GLU A 134 14.25 -0.79 -6.50
CA GLU A 134 12.93 -0.86 -7.15
C GLU A 134 12.64 -2.24 -7.77
N LYS A 135 13.64 -2.87 -8.42
CA LYS A 135 13.50 -4.24 -8.93
C LYS A 135 13.21 -5.25 -7.82
N LYS A 136 13.94 -5.16 -6.70
CA LYS A 136 13.71 -6.01 -5.53
C LYS A 136 12.33 -5.75 -4.90
N TRP A 137 11.93 -4.49 -4.84
CA TRP A 137 10.64 -4.10 -4.26
C TRP A 137 9.47 -4.61 -5.09
N SER A 138 9.56 -4.50 -6.42
CA SER A 138 8.60 -5.08 -7.35
C SER A 138 8.54 -6.62 -7.25
N ALA A 139 9.68 -7.30 -7.09
CA ALA A 139 9.71 -8.74 -6.87
C ALA A 139 9.05 -9.12 -5.53
N ASN A 140 9.30 -8.39 -4.46
CA ASN A 140 8.64 -8.60 -3.17
C ASN A 140 7.11 -8.36 -3.25
N ALA A 141 6.65 -7.36 -4.03
CA ALA A 141 5.22 -7.16 -4.29
C ALA A 141 4.58 -8.36 -5.01
N GLU A 142 5.32 -9.00 -5.94
CA GLU A 142 4.90 -10.24 -6.60
C GLU A 142 4.81 -11.41 -5.62
N ASP A 143 5.76 -11.53 -4.69
CA ASP A 143 5.75 -12.55 -3.64
C ASP A 143 4.56 -12.35 -2.69
N LEU A 144 4.28 -11.11 -2.29
CA LEU A 144 3.10 -10.75 -1.47
C LEU A 144 1.80 -11.11 -2.19
N ALA A 145 1.66 -10.73 -3.48
CA ALA A 145 0.47 -11.06 -4.26
C ALA A 145 0.28 -12.58 -4.42
N THR A 146 1.37 -13.31 -4.63
CA THR A 146 1.37 -14.77 -4.74
C THR A 146 0.96 -15.40 -3.41
N PHE A 147 1.55 -14.97 -2.30
CA PHE A 147 1.21 -15.48 -0.96
C PHE A 147 -0.27 -15.26 -0.64
N LEU A 148 -0.75 -14.03 -0.77
CA LEU A 148 -2.12 -13.67 -0.44
C LEU A 148 -3.14 -14.42 -1.33
N SER A 149 -2.92 -14.46 -2.65
CA SER A 149 -3.82 -15.17 -3.57
C SER A 149 -3.85 -16.68 -3.34
N SER A 150 -2.74 -17.26 -2.89
CA SER A 150 -2.68 -18.68 -2.52
C SER A 150 -3.43 -18.97 -1.22
N ALA A 151 -3.47 -18.02 -0.29
CA ALA A 151 -4.18 -18.17 0.98
C ALA A 151 -5.69 -17.98 0.83
N ASN A 152 -6.14 -17.15 -0.14
CA ASN A 152 -7.55 -16.84 -0.30
C ASN A 152 -7.92 -16.61 -1.78
N SER A 153 -8.75 -17.49 -2.33
CA SER A 153 -9.21 -17.41 -3.72
C SER A 153 -10.11 -16.19 -4.01
N ASN A 154 -10.60 -15.49 -2.97
CA ASN A 154 -11.33 -14.23 -3.13
C ASN A 154 -10.39 -13.03 -3.33
N TRP A 155 -9.09 -13.24 -3.30
CA TRP A 155 -8.05 -12.25 -3.61
C TRP A 155 -7.36 -12.60 -4.93
N PRO A 156 -7.91 -12.16 -6.09
CA PRO A 156 -7.27 -12.41 -7.39
C PRO A 156 -5.85 -11.84 -7.40
N LYS A 157 -4.88 -12.65 -7.84
CA LYS A 157 -3.47 -12.25 -7.85
C LYS A 157 -3.22 -10.97 -8.66
N SER A 158 -3.89 -10.81 -9.81
CA SER A 158 -3.78 -9.60 -10.63
C SER A 158 -4.26 -8.36 -9.87
N SER A 159 -5.40 -8.44 -9.18
CA SER A 159 -5.92 -7.31 -8.39
C SER A 159 -4.99 -6.94 -7.23
N LEU A 160 -4.42 -7.95 -6.53
CA LEU A 160 -3.42 -7.72 -5.49
C LEU A 160 -2.17 -7.04 -6.05
N ARG A 161 -1.70 -7.51 -7.23
CA ARG A 161 -0.53 -6.95 -7.88
C ARG A 161 -0.76 -5.50 -8.28
N ASP A 162 -1.90 -5.19 -8.91
CA ASP A 162 -2.27 -3.83 -9.30
C ASP A 162 -2.32 -2.89 -8.08
N MET A 163 -2.92 -3.36 -6.97
CA MET A 163 -2.97 -2.58 -5.73
C MET A 163 -1.58 -2.31 -5.16
N LEU A 164 -0.70 -3.31 -5.15
CA LEU A 164 0.67 -3.15 -4.67
C LEU A 164 1.48 -2.22 -5.58
N ASP A 165 1.39 -2.37 -6.91
CA ASP A 165 2.12 -1.52 -7.86
C ASP A 165 1.72 -0.04 -7.72
N ILE A 166 0.44 0.24 -7.55
CA ILE A 166 -0.07 1.60 -7.31
C ILE A 166 0.46 2.15 -5.99
N HIS A 167 0.52 1.32 -4.92
CA HIS A 167 1.10 1.69 -3.64
C HIS A 167 2.58 2.07 -3.79
N LEU A 168 3.39 1.24 -4.48
CA LEU A 168 4.80 1.53 -4.73
C LEU A 168 4.96 2.86 -5.49
N ALA A 169 4.13 3.10 -6.51
CA ALA A 169 4.18 4.32 -7.31
C ALA A 169 3.88 5.58 -6.47
N TYR A 170 2.87 5.55 -5.58
CA TYR A 170 2.59 6.69 -4.69
C TYR A 170 3.72 6.93 -3.69
N THR A 171 4.27 5.88 -3.10
CA THR A 171 5.38 6.00 -2.14
C THR A 171 6.64 6.54 -2.82
N THR A 172 6.96 6.06 -4.03
CA THR A 172 8.08 6.59 -4.82
C THR A 172 7.86 8.07 -5.16
N THR A 173 6.63 8.45 -5.56
CA THR A 173 6.29 9.85 -5.87
C THR A 173 6.47 10.74 -4.64
N GLU A 174 6.07 10.27 -3.47
CA GLU A 174 6.24 10.96 -2.19
C GLU A 174 7.73 11.22 -1.90
N VAL A 175 8.58 10.20 -2.00
CA VAL A 175 10.04 10.32 -1.78
C VAL A 175 10.67 11.31 -2.75
N VAL A 176 10.40 11.17 -4.05
CA VAL A 176 10.97 12.02 -5.10
C VAL A 176 10.51 13.48 -4.96
N SER A 177 9.21 13.69 -4.70
CA SER A 177 8.64 15.03 -4.52
C SER A 177 9.23 15.72 -3.30
N ARG A 178 9.43 14.97 -2.21
CA ARG A 178 10.03 15.50 -0.99
C ARG A 178 11.50 15.85 -1.16
N LEU A 179 12.29 15.01 -1.83
CA LEU A 179 13.68 15.32 -2.19
C LEU A 179 13.79 16.56 -3.07
N GLY A 180 12.86 16.71 -4.03
CA GLY A 180 12.75 17.88 -4.90
C GLY A 180 12.15 19.12 -4.22
N LYS A 181 11.76 19.03 -2.95
CA LYS A 181 11.06 20.09 -2.19
C LYS A 181 9.74 20.54 -2.84
N ASN A 182 9.11 19.68 -3.61
CA ASN A 182 7.78 19.89 -4.16
C ASN A 182 6.72 19.43 -3.14
N TRP A 183 6.47 20.27 -2.14
CA TRP A 183 5.60 19.94 -1.01
C TRP A 183 4.15 19.67 -1.40
N ALA A 184 3.66 20.32 -2.46
CA ALA A 184 2.29 20.08 -2.96
C ALA A 184 2.16 18.67 -3.55
N ALA A 185 3.08 18.25 -4.40
CA ALA A 185 3.08 16.91 -4.98
C ALA A 185 3.36 15.82 -3.92
N ASP A 186 4.22 16.12 -2.93
CA ASP A 186 4.47 15.26 -1.78
C ASP A 186 3.18 14.98 -0.99
N MET A 187 2.41 16.02 -0.65
CA MET A 187 1.14 15.88 0.06
C MET A 187 0.09 15.16 -0.78
N GLU A 188 -0.03 15.48 -2.07
CA GLU A 188 -0.98 14.84 -2.96
C GLU A 188 -0.70 13.33 -3.11
N ALA A 189 0.59 12.94 -3.22
CA ALA A 189 0.99 11.53 -3.29
C ALA A 189 0.64 10.78 -2.00
N TYR A 190 0.89 11.41 -0.84
CA TYR A 190 0.50 10.85 0.45
C TYR A 190 -1.00 10.65 0.57
N ASP A 191 -1.81 11.67 0.26
CA ASP A 191 -3.27 11.59 0.38
C ASP A 191 -3.85 10.47 -0.51
N LYS A 192 -3.36 10.35 -1.75
CA LYS A 192 -3.75 9.28 -2.67
C LYS A 192 -3.29 7.91 -2.18
N GLY A 193 -2.06 7.80 -1.70
CA GLY A 193 -1.50 6.57 -1.15
C GLY A 193 -2.27 6.10 0.09
N HIS A 194 -2.61 7.01 0.99
CA HIS A 194 -3.41 6.74 2.19
C HIS A 194 -4.79 6.20 1.83
N ALA A 195 -5.54 6.91 0.99
CA ALA A 195 -6.86 6.47 0.55
C ALA A 195 -6.79 5.10 -0.16
N HIS A 196 -5.76 4.87 -0.98
CA HIS A 196 -5.54 3.62 -1.69
C HIS A 196 -5.29 2.44 -0.73
N MET A 197 -4.49 2.63 0.32
CA MET A 197 -4.22 1.55 1.28
C MET A 197 -5.42 1.24 2.19
N LEU A 198 -6.31 2.21 2.44
CA LEU A 198 -7.59 1.89 3.09
C LEU A 198 -8.49 1.03 2.19
N MET A 199 -8.48 1.24 0.87
CA MET A 199 -9.18 0.34 -0.07
C MET A 199 -8.54 -1.06 -0.09
N PHE A 200 -7.21 -1.16 0.02
CA PHE A 200 -6.52 -2.44 0.15
C PHE A 200 -6.94 -3.18 1.43
N ALA A 201 -7.00 -2.48 2.57
CA ALA A 201 -7.49 -3.05 3.83
C ALA A 201 -8.93 -3.57 3.72
N ASP A 202 -9.80 -2.83 3.02
CA ASP A 202 -11.19 -3.26 2.76
C ASP A 202 -11.24 -4.51 1.88
N MET A 203 -10.45 -4.55 0.80
CA MET A 203 -10.38 -5.71 -0.09
C MET A 203 -9.93 -6.97 0.67
N LEU A 204 -8.90 -6.83 1.53
CA LEU A 204 -8.43 -7.95 2.36
C LEU A 204 -9.50 -8.40 3.35
N SER A 205 -10.18 -7.46 4.02
CA SER A 205 -11.26 -7.77 4.96
C SER A 205 -12.41 -8.49 4.28
N ASP A 206 -12.84 -8.01 3.12
CA ASP A 206 -13.94 -8.61 2.36
C ASP A 206 -13.62 -10.05 1.91
N GLY A 207 -12.37 -10.29 1.51
CA GLY A 207 -11.91 -11.64 1.18
C GLY A 207 -11.95 -12.58 2.39
N ILE A 208 -11.51 -12.12 3.56
CA ILE A 208 -11.59 -12.90 4.82
C ILE A 208 -13.06 -13.24 5.15
N VAL A 209 -13.95 -12.25 5.11
CA VAL A 209 -15.38 -12.45 5.39
C VAL A 209 -16.00 -13.48 4.43
N LYS A 210 -15.68 -13.39 3.14
CA LYS A 210 -16.15 -14.33 2.11
C LYS A 210 -15.65 -15.75 2.33
N GLN A 211 -14.40 -15.92 2.78
CA GLN A 211 -13.79 -17.24 2.99
C GLN A 211 -14.27 -17.88 4.31
N PHE A 212 -14.54 -17.09 5.34
CA PHE A 212 -14.90 -17.57 6.68
C PHE A 212 -16.27 -17.04 7.16
N PRO A 213 -17.35 -17.18 6.37
CA PRO A 213 -18.64 -16.53 6.68
C PRO A 213 -19.20 -16.92 8.05
N ALA A 214 -18.95 -18.15 8.51
CA ALA A 214 -19.39 -18.63 9.82
C ALA A 214 -18.80 -17.85 11.02
N LYS A 215 -17.66 -17.16 10.83
CA LYS A 215 -17.04 -16.31 11.87
C LYS A 215 -17.70 -14.94 12.00
N PHE A 216 -18.61 -14.60 11.09
CA PHE A 216 -19.16 -13.23 10.94
C PHE A 216 -20.70 -13.21 10.98
N THR A 217 -21.32 -14.17 11.63
CA THR A 217 -22.80 -14.31 11.73
C THR A 217 -23.44 -13.51 12.85
N LYS A 218 -22.65 -12.90 13.75
CA LYS A 218 -23.12 -12.15 14.93
C LYS A 218 -22.64 -10.71 14.89
#